data_c1626dae4d5e1489e3e5b75fc90caff7
#
_entry.id   c1626dae4d5e1489e3e5b75fc90caff7
#
_cell.length_a   1.000
_cell.length_b   1.000
_cell.length_c   1.000
_cell.angle_alpha   90.00
_cell.angle_beta   90.00
_cell.angle_gamma   90.00
#
_symmetry.space_group_name_H-M   'P 1'
#
loop_
_entity.id
_entity.type
_entity.pdbx_description
1 polymer ?
#
loop_
_entity_poly.entity_id
_entity_poly.type
_entity_poly.pdbx_seq_one_letter_code
_entity_poly.pdbx_strand_id
1 'polypeptide(L)'
;MLENGAVFREKPEDYTHLRGNILVPKTHPVIALRGAMDTLQAELLLSQLAVPELQRELGEILSLARQILSREVMEEPLEEATLCGLTEAEQRKHSHLPQKYYGQPHFMPEVTDGAAILQLNRARCAARSAELACARAFPDGARPDIQKALNRMSSMIYILMIRLKAEK
;
A
#
# COMPACT_ATOMS: atom_id res chain seq x y z
N MET A 1 18.78 -15.42 16.75
CA MET A 1 20.09 -15.21 16.12
C MET A 1 20.07 -13.88 15.38
N LEU A 2 21.12 -13.11 15.44
CA LEU A 2 21.28 -11.90 14.62
C LEU A 2 21.74 -12.27 13.21
N GLU A 3 21.61 -11.33 12.25
CA GLU A 3 22.13 -11.51 10.88
C GLU A 3 23.62 -11.82 10.83
N ASN A 4 24.38 -11.34 11.80
CA ASN A 4 25.82 -11.64 11.95
C ASN A 4 26.13 -12.99 12.66
N GLY A 5 25.11 -13.79 12.97
CA GLY A 5 25.24 -15.09 13.62
C GLY A 5 25.28 -15.06 15.16
N ALA A 6 25.30 -13.91 15.81
CA ALA A 6 25.27 -13.83 17.26
C ALA A 6 23.92 -14.32 17.82
N VAL A 7 23.93 -14.93 19.00
CA VAL A 7 22.74 -15.52 19.62
C VAL A 7 22.47 -14.84 20.95
N PHE A 8 21.25 -14.33 21.14
CA PHE A 8 20.76 -13.90 22.42
C PHE A 8 20.21 -15.10 23.23
N ARG A 9 20.41 -15.12 24.53
CA ARG A 9 19.75 -16.08 25.44
C ARG A 9 18.26 -15.77 25.58
N GLU A 10 17.91 -14.47 25.62
CA GLU A 10 16.55 -13.95 25.62
C GLU A 10 16.42 -12.87 24.55
N LYS A 11 15.25 -12.76 23.92
CA LYS A 11 15.00 -11.74 22.91
C LYS A 11 14.91 -10.36 23.59
N PRO A 12 15.79 -9.37 23.25
CA PRO A 12 15.65 -8.02 23.75
C PRO A 12 14.36 -7.35 23.27
N GLU A 13 13.79 -6.43 24.04
CA GLU A 13 12.54 -5.74 23.71
C GLU A 13 12.62 -4.85 22.47
N ASP A 14 13.81 -4.31 22.16
CA ASP A 14 14.08 -3.48 20.99
C ASP A 14 14.36 -4.29 19.70
N TYR A 15 14.30 -5.64 19.78
CA TYR A 15 14.48 -6.54 18.65
C TYR A 15 13.17 -7.26 18.28
N THR A 16 13.07 -7.64 17.01
CA THR A 16 11.97 -8.43 16.47
C THR A 16 12.46 -9.46 15.45
N HIS A 17 11.62 -10.45 15.15
CA HIS A 17 11.94 -11.42 14.12
C HIS A 17 11.77 -10.82 12.73
N LEU A 18 12.82 -10.91 11.92
CA LEU A 18 12.75 -10.60 10.50
C LEU A 18 12.14 -11.79 9.74
N ARG A 19 12.76 -12.97 9.86
CA ARG A 19 12.32 -14.25 9.26
C ARG A 19 12.84 -15.39 10.12
N GLY A 20 12.00 -16.39 10.33
CA GLY A 20 12.38 -17.54 11.14
C GLY A 20 13.00 -17.13 12.48
N ASN A 21 14.23 -17.54 12.73
CA ASN A 21 14.96 -17.21 13.96
C ASN A 21 15.87 -15.97 13.84
N ILE A 22 15.85 -15.26 12.71
CA ILE A 22 16.67 -14.06 12.51
C ILE A 22 16.03 -12.88 13.24
N LEU A 23 16.79 -12.28 14.15
CA LEU A 23 16.41 -11.09 14.90
C LEU A 23 17.07 -9.83 14.33
N VAL A 24 16.32 -8.79 14.20
CA VAL A 24 16.78 -7.45 13.79
C VAL A 24 16.26 -6.39 14.76
N PRO A 25 16.90 -5.22 14.86
CA PRO A 25 16.35 -4.10 15.60
C PRO A 25 14.96 -3.72 15.05
N LYS A 26 14.05 -3.27 15.92
CA LYS A 26 12.72 -2.78 15.50
C LYS A 26 12.78 -1.59 14.53
N THR A 27 13.93 -0.91 14.46
CA THR A 27 14.21 0.17 13.49
C THR A 27 14.67 -0.32 12.13
N HIS A 28 14.78 -1.64 11.93
CA HIS A 28 15.19 -2.21 10.64
C HIS A 28 14.24 -1.78 9.50
N PRO A 29 14.74 -1.37 8.31
CA PRO A 29 13.91 -0.82 7.24
C PRO A 29 12.77 -1.75 6.77
N VAL A 30 12.99 -3.06 6.76
CA VAL A 30 11.92 -4.03 6.41
C VAL A 30 10.83 -4.06 7.49
N ILE A 31 11.20 -3.91 8.76
CA ILE A 31 10.20 -3.81 9.84
C ILE A 31 9.41 -2.51 9.73
N ALA A 32 10.06 -1.40 9.35
CA ALA A 32 9.37 -0.15 9.05
C ALA A 32 8.40 -0.27 7.87
N LEU A 33 8.78 -1.00 6.81
CA LEU A 33 7.86 -1.32 5.71
C LEU A 33 6.65 -2.10 6.19
N ARG A 34 6.83 -3.15 6.99
CA ARG A 34 5.71 -3.94 7.56
C ARG A 34 4.77 -3.07 8.40
N GLY A 35 5.31 -2.15 9.21
CA GLY A 35 4.51 -1.18 9.96
C GLY A 35 3.72 -0.23 9.07
N ALA A 36 4.33 0.26 7.98
CA ALA A 36 3.62 1.08 6.99
C ALA A 36 2.50 0.29 6.27
N MET A 37 2.72 -0.99 6.00
CA MET A 37 1.70 -1.88 5.43
C MET A 37 0.54 -2.14 6.41
N ASP A 38 0.81 -2.25 7.70
CA ASP A 38 -0.25 -2.36 8.72
C ASP A 38 -1.11 -1.09 8.76
N THR A 39 -0.48 0.08 8.73
CA THR A 39 -1.19 1.37 8.63
C THR A 39 -2.05 1.43 7.36
N LEU A 40 -1.51 1.04 6.22
CA LEU A 40 -2.25 1.02 4.96
C LEU A 40 -3.48 0.11 5.04
N GLN A 41 -3.35 -1.09 5.60
CA GLN A 41 -4.48 -2.01 5.77
C GLN A 41 -5.56 -1.42 6.69
N ALA A 42 -5.17 -0.78 7.79
CA ALA A 42 -6.11 -0.11 8.69
C ALA A 42 -6.88 1.01 7.97
N GLU A 43 -6.20 1.85 7.19
CA GLU A 43 -6.84 2.92 6.41
C GLU A 43 -7.76 2.36 5.31
N LEU A 44 -7.41 1.24 4.67
CA LEU A 44 -8.29 0.58 3.69
C LEU A 44 -9.56 0.02 4.34
N LEU A 45 -9.46 -0.59 5.53
CA LEU A 45 -10.63 -1.05 6.29
C LEU A 45 -11.54 0.11 6.70
N LEU A 46 -10.98 1.22 7.17
CA LEU A 46 -11.74 2.43 7.47
C LEU A 46 -12.39 3.01 6.20
N SER A 47 -11.70 2.93 5.07
CA SER A 47 -12.25 3.37 3.78
C SER A 47 -13.43 2.49 3.34
N GLN A 48 -13.38 1.17 3.52
CA GLN A 48 -14.50 0.28 3.24
C GLN A 48 -15.73 0.61 4.10
N LEU A 49 -15.52 1.03 5.34
CA LEU A 49 -16.58 1.44 6.24
C LEU A 49 -17.16 2.81 5.86
N ALA A 50 -16.29 3.75 5.46
CA ALA A 50 -16.69 5.12 5.10
C ALA A 50 -17.32 5.23 3.71
N VAL A 51 -17.03 4.28 2.79
CA VAL A 51 -17.48 4.31 1.39
C VAL A 51 -18.03 2.93 1.01
N PRO A 52 -19.23 2.56 1.52
CA PRO A 52 -19.81 1.23 1.29
C PRO A 52 -19.98 0.86 -0.18
N GLU A 53 -20.26 1.84 -1.05
CA GLU A 53 -20.40 1.66 -2.50
C GLU A 53 -19.12 1.20 -3.20
N LEU A 54 -17.95 1.42 -2.59
CA LEU A 54 -16.64 0.97 -3.09
C LEU A 54 -16.06 -0.19 -2.29
N GLN A 55 -16.86 -0.86 -1.45
CA GLN A 55 -16.39 -1.89 -0.53
C GLN A 55 -15.69 -3.05 -1.25
N ARG A 56 -16.19 -3.44 -2.43
CA ARG A 56 -15.59 -4.50 -3.25
C ARG A 56 -14.23 -4.07 -3.79
N GLU A 57 -14.15 -2.91 -4.42
CA GLU A 57 -12.92 -2.36 -5.01
C GLU A 57 -11.84 -2.16 -3.94
N LEU A 58 -12.21 -1.60 -2.80
CA LEU A 58 -11.31 -1.44 -1.66
C LEU A 58 -10.89 -2.80 -1.08
N GLY A 59 -11.75 -3.81 -1.14
CA GLY A 59 -11.45 -5.20 -0.77
C GLY A 59 -10.39 -5.83 -1.67
N GLU A 60 -10.42 -5.58 -2.98
CA GLU A 60 -9.39 -6.01 -3.91
C GLU A 60 -8.02 -5.38 -3.57
N ILE A 61 -8.00 -4.08 -3.27
CA ILE A 61 -6.79 -3.35 -2.87
C ILE A 61 -6.26 -3.88 -1.53
N LEU A 62 -7.12 -4.13 -0.57
CA LEU A 62 -6.75 -4.72 0.73
C LEU A 62 -6.16 -6.12 0.56
N SER A 63 -6.74 -6.94 -0.32
CA SER A 63 -6.22 -8.27 -0.64
C SER A 63 -4.81 -8.19 -1.21
N LEU A 64 -4.55 -7.26 -2.13
CA LEU A 64 -3.20 -7.04 -2.66
C LEU A 64 -2.22 -6.58 -1.57
N ALA A 65 -2.63 -5.68 -0.67
CA ALA A 65 -1.79 -5.25 0.46
C ALA A 65 -1.37 -6.43 1.34
N ARG A 66 -2.28 -7.36 1.61
CA ARG A 66 -2.00 -8.59 2.36
C ARG A 66 -1.07 -9.55 1.60
N GLN A 67 -1.26 -9.67 0.29
CA GLN A 67 -0.36 -10.46 -0.57
C GLN A 67 1.07 -9.89 -0.56
N ILE A 68 1.23 -8.57 -0.63
CA ILE A 68 2.54 -7.91 -0.56
C ILE A 68 3.28 -8.33 0.72
N LEU A 69 2.62 -8.26 1.88
CA LEU A 69 3.22 -8.68 3.16
C LEU A 69 3.61 -10.17 3.14
N SER A 70 2.70 -11.03 2.68
CA SER A 70 2.96 -12.46 2.59
C SER A 70 4.16 -12.76 1.70
N ARG A 71 4.21 -12.17 0.50
CA ARG A 71 5.31 -12.38 -0.46
C ARG A 71 6.64 -11.79 0.03
N GLU A 72 6.60 -10.68 0.78
CA GLU A 72 7.81 -10.13 1.40
C GLU A 72 8.36 -11.08 2.45
N VAL A 73 7.52 -11.56 3.37
CA VAL A 73 7.93 -12.46 4.45
C VAL A 73 8.42 -13.81 3.92
N MET A 74 7.76 -14.36 2.90
CA MET A 74 8.09 -15.65 2.28
C MET A 74 9.23 -15.56 1.26
N GLU A 75 9.71 -14.36 0.93
CA GLU A 75 10.69 -14.10 -0.13
C GLU A 75 10.28 -14.63 -1.51
N GLU A 76 8.97 -14.64 -1.75
CA GLU A 76 8.39 -15.08 -3.01
C GLU A 76 8.10 -13.88 -3.93
N PRO A 77 8.12 -14.08 -5.27
CA PRO A 77 7.75 -13.04 -6.21
C PRO A 77 6.27 -12.67 -6.07
N LEU A 78 5.97 -11.38 -6.32
CA LEU A 78 4.62 -10.86 -6.39
C LEU A 78 4.22 -10.74 -7.87
N GLU A 79 3.10 -11.38 -8.23
CA GLU A 79 2.53 -11.28 -9.56
C GLU A 79 1.89 -9.90 -9.80
N GLU A 80 1.85 -9.48 -11.07
CA GLU A 80 1.13 -8.27 -11.47
C GLU A 80 -0.37 -8.40 -11.16
N ALA A 81 -0.94 -7.37 -10.55
CA ALA A 81 -2.35 -7.39 -10.14
C ALA A 81 -3.23 -6.54 -11.04
N THR A 82 -4.31 -7.15 -11.53
CA THR A 82 -5.47 -6.41 -12.04
C THR A 82 -6.30 -5.97 -10.83
N LEU A 83 -6.57 -4.67 -10.72
CA LEU A 83 -7.39 -4.10 -9.65
C LEU A 83 -8.60 -3.39 -10.25
N CYS A 84 -9.77 -3.70 -9.75
CA CYS A 84 -11.02 -3.06 -10.20
C CYS A 84 -11.22 -3.13 -11.72
N GLY A 85 -10.79 -4.23 -12.33
CA GLY A 85 -10.85 -4.46 -13.77
C GLY A 85 -9.77 -3.76 -14.60
N LEU A 86 -8.82 -3.08 -13.98
CA LEU A 86 -7.72 -2.38 -14.66
C LEU A 86 -6.39 -3.09 -14.45
N THR A 87 -5.66 -3.33 -15.55
CA THR A 87 -4.25 -3.76 -15.51
C THR A 87 -3.37 -2.67 -14.92
N GLU A 88 -2.15 -3.01 -14.51
CA GLU A 88 -1.21 -2.02 -13.96
C GLU A 88 -0.92 -0.87 -14.93
N ALA A 89 -0.83 -1.16 -16.24
CA ALA A 89 -0.64 -0.14 -17.26
C ALA A 89 -1.86 0.79 -17.38
N GLU A 90 -3.07 0.25 -17.29
CA GLU A 90 -4.32 1.01 -17.30
C GLU A 90 -4.49 1.83 -16.02
N GLN A 91 -4.16 1.29 -14.86
CA GLN A 91 -4.17 2.02 -13.58
C GLN A 91 -3.27 3.28 -13.68
N ARG A 92 -2.06 3.14 -14.23
CA ARG A 92 -1.16 4.27 -14.47
C ARG A 92 -1.78 5.28 -15.44
N LYS A 93 -2.28 4.80 -16.58
CA LYS A 93 -2.83 5.65 -17.64
C LYS A 93 -4.07 6.42 -17.17
N HIS A 94 -4.99 5.74 -16.50
CA HIS A 94 -6.22 6.33 -15.99
C HIS A 94 -5.95 7.36 -14.89
N SER A 95 -5.01 7.10 -14.00
CA SER A 95 -4.64 8.06 -12.94
C SER A 95 -3.94 9.31 -13.48
N HIS A 96 -3.26 9.23 -14.62
CA HIS A 96 -2.61 10.37 -15.27
C HIS A 96 -3.56 11.19 -16.17
N LEU A 97 -4.61 10.58 -16.69
CA LEU A 97 -5.55 11.19 -17.63
C LEU A 97 -7.00 11.10 -17.13
N PRO A 98 -7.30 11.51 -15.89
CA PRO A 98 -8.61 11.27 -15.29
C PRO A 98 -9.74 12.00 -16.02
N GLN A 99 -9.50 13.19 -16.56
CA GLN A 99 -10.48 13.91 -17.38
C GLN A 99 -10.93 13.09 -18.59
N LYS A 100 -10.00 12.39 -19.23
CA LYS A 100 -10.29 11.56 -20.40
C LYS A 100 -11.17 10.36 -20.08
N TYR A 101 -10.91 9.70 -18.95
CA TYR A 101 -11.55 8.43 -18.59
C TYR A 101 -12.79 8.58 -17.72
N TYR A 102 -12.86 9.66 -16.93
CA TYR A 102 -13.90 9.84 -15.92
C TYR A 102 -14.62 11.17 -16.01
N GLY A 103 -14.24 12.06 -16.94
CA GLY A 103 -14.83 13.40 -17.07
C GLY A 103 -14.51 14.34 -15.90
N GLN A 104 -13.63 13.92 -15.01
CA GLN A 104 -13.20 14.66 -13.82
C GLN A 104 -11.69 14.94 -13.90
N PRO A 105 -11.27 16.22 -13.86
CA PRO A 105 -9.84 16.57 -13.86
C PRO A 105 -9.16 16.18 -12.55
N HIS A 106 -7.83 16.26 -12.54
CA HIS A 106 -7.07 16.21 -11.30
C HIS A 106 -7.60 17.25 -10.30
N PHE A 107 -7.64 16.88 -9.03
CA PHE A 107 -8.03 17.78 -7.97
C PHE A 107 -7.20 17.56 -6.71
N MET A 108 -7.10 18.58 -5.89
CA MET A 108 -6.58 18.50 -4.53
C MET A 108 -7.77 18.39 -3.58
N PRO A 109 -7.80 17.38 -2.69
CA PRO A 109 -8.91 17.21 -1.77
C PRO A 109 -9.07 18.40 -0.82
N GLU A 110 -10.32 18.83 -0.64
CA GLU A 110 -10.72 19.87 0.29
C GLU A 110 -11.79 19.33 1.25
N VAL A 111 -12.03 20.03 2.36
CA VAL A 111 -13.04 19.62 3.35
C VAL A 111 -14.44 19.53 2.74
N THR A 112 -14.72 20.32 1.73
CA THR A 112 -15.99 20.33 0.97
C THR A 112 -16.20 19.08 0.13
N ASP A 113 -15.15 18.27 -0.12
CA ASP A 113 -15.27 16.97 -0.81
C ASP A 113 -15.93 15.91 0.05
N GLY A 114 -15.97 16.12 1.35
CA GLY A 114 -16.64 15.25 2.31
C GLY A 114 -15.81 14.09 2.82
N ALA A 115 -16.29 13.46 3.88
CA ALA A 115 -15.57 12.46 4.65
C ALA A 115 -15.10 11.26 3.83
N ALA A 116 -15.90 10.79 2.86
CA ALA A 116 -15.59 9.66 2.01
C ALA A 116 -14.31 9.90 1.18
N ILE A 117 -14.25 11.02 0.45
CA ILE A 117 -13.06 11.36 -0.37
C ILE A 117 -11.84 11.61 0.53
N LEU A 118 -12.02 12.29 1.66
CA LEU A 118 -10.92 12.54 2.60
C LEU A 118 -10.37 11.25 3.21
N GLN A 119 -11.23 10.26 3.52
CA GLN A 119 -10.79 8.96 4.00
C GLN A 119 -10.03 8.19 2.91
N LEU A 120 -10.51 8.18 1.66
CA LEU A 120 -9.76 7.60 0.54
C LEU A 120 -8.40 8.29 0.34
N ASN A 121 -8.33 9.60 0.52
CA ASN A 121 -7.06 10.31 0.45
C ASN A 121 -6.08 9.90 1.56
N ARG A 122 -6.55 9.62 2.78
CA ARG A 122 -5.73 9.05 3.85
C ARG A 122 -5.15 7.69 3.45
N ALA A 123 -5.99 6.78 2.91
CA ALA A 123 -5.53 5.49 2.41
C ALA A 123 -4.51 5.64 1.27
N ARG A 124 -4.73 6.60 0.35
CA ARG A 124 -3.76 6.93 -0.70
C ARG A 124 -2.42 7.40 -0.13
N CYS A 125 -2.44 8.27 0.85
CA CYS A 125 -1.23 8.74 1.53
C CYS A 125 -0.51 7.61 2.26
N ALA A 126 -1.24 6.69 2.91
CA ALA A 126 -0.67 5.50 3.54
C ALA A 126 0.01 4.58 2.50
N ALA A 127 -0.60 4.38 1.32
CA ALA A 127 0.02 3.62 0.24
C ALA A 127 1.33 4.26 -0.26
N ARG A 128 1.38 5.59 -0.37
CA ARG A 128 2.61 6.32 -0.72
C ARG A 128 3.68 6.23 0.37
N SER A 129 3.29 6.23 1.64
CA SER A 129 4.21 6.01 2.76
C SER A 129 4.79 4.61 2.75
N ALA A 130 3.98 3.60 2.44
CA ALA A 130 4.43 2.22 2.28
C ALA A 130 5.38 2.06 1.07
N GLU A 131 5.10 2.73 -0.05
CA GLU A 131 5.99 2.78 -1.22
C GLU A 131 7.37 3.35 -0.85
N LEU A 132 7.41 4.47 -0.11
CA LEU A 132 8.65 5.07 0.35
C LEU A 132 9.40 4.15 1.32
N ALA A 133 8.69 3.49 2.24
CA ALA A 133 9.27 2.51 3.14
C ALA A 133 9.85 1.31 2.37
N CYS A 134 9.19 0.85 1.30
CA CYS A 134 9.70 -0.19 0.40
C CYS A 134 11.02 0.23 -0.27
N ALA A 135 11.09 1.45 -0.79
CA ALA A 135 12.31 1.98 -1.40
C ALA A 135 13.49 2.03 -0.40
N ARG A 136 13.21 2.32 0.87
CA ARG A 136 14.23 2.30 1.94
C ARG A 136 14.61 0.89 2.38
N ALA A 137 13.66 -0.03 2.38
CA ALA A 137 13.89 -1.44 2.73
C ALA A 137 14.72 -2.16 1.65
N PHE A 138 14.59 -1.76 0.40
CA PHE A 138 15.23 -2.38 -0.76
C PHE A 138 15.91 -1.33 -1.65
N PRO A 139 16.95 -0.63 -1.15
CA PRO A 139 17.57 0.50 -1.86
C PRO A 139 18.23 0.09 -3.19
N ASP A 140 18.62 -1.18 -3.31
CA ASP A 140 19.23 -1.74 -4.54
C ASP A 140 18.19 -2.19 -5.58
N GLY A 141 16.90 -1.89 -5.34
CA GLY A 141 15.82 -2.33 -6.21
C GLY A 141 15.60 -3.84 -6.22
N ALA A 142 15.87 -4.53 -5.10
CA ALA A 142 15.74 -5.98 -4.98
C ALA A 142 14.29 -6.49 -5.08
N ARG A 143 13.31 -5.62 -4.81
CA ARG A 143 11.87 -5.94 -4.88
C ARG A 143 11.11 -4.93 -5.75
N PRO A 144 11.42 -4.85 -7.06
CA PRO A 144 10.75 -3.94 -7.98
C PRO A 144 9.26 -4.31 -8.15
N ASP A 145 8.90 -5.56 -7.97
CA ASP A 145 7.53 -6.09 -7.95
C ASP A 145 6.68 -5.41 -6.86
N ILE A 146 7.15 -5.40 -5.62
CA ILE A 146 6.46 -4.76 -4.48
C ILE A 146 6.43 -3.24 -4.67
N GLN A 147 7.54 -2.63 -5.06
CA GLN A 147 7.63 -1.19 -5.31
C GLN A 147 6.60 -0.74 -6.35
N LYS A 148 6.49 -1.46 -7.46
CA LYS A 148 5.54 -1.19 -8.53
C LYS A 148 4.08 -1.39 -8.06
N ALA A 149 3.80 -2.47 -7.33
CA ALA A 149 2.48 -2.75 -6.80
C ALA A 149 1.98 -1.64 -5.87
N LEU A 150 2.82 -1.15 -4.95
CA LEU A 150 2.47 -0.05 -4.05
C LEU A 150 2.23 1.26 -4.78
N ASN A 151 3.03 1.56 -5.80
CA ASN A 151 2.84 2.72 -6.67
C ASN A 151 1.49 2.63 -7.42
N ARG A 152 1.17 1.47 -7.99
CA ARG A 152 -0.12 1.24 -8.67
C ARG A 152 -1.30 1.30 -7.70
N MET A 153 -1.13 0.82 -6.48
CA MET A 153 -2.15 0.88 -5.44
C MET A 153 -2.54 2.32 -5.11
N SER A 154 -1.58 3.21 -4.92
CA SER A 154 -1.86 4.63 -4.70
C SER A 154 -2.56 5.28 -5.89
N SER A 155 -2.19 4.89 -7.13
CA SER A 155 -2.87 5.32 -8.36
C SER A 155 -4.32 4.84 -8.40
N MET A 156 -4.58 3.58 -8.02
CA MET A 156 -5.93 3.02 -8.01
C MET A 156 -6.82 3.69 -6.98
N ILE A 157 -6.33 3.93 -5.77
CA ILE A 157 -7.09 4.68 -4.75
C ILE A 157 -7.44 6.09 -5.26
N TYR A 158 -6.51 6.75 -5.96
CA TYR A 158 -6.77 8.05 -6.57
C TYR A 158 -7.85 7.98 -7.65
N ILE A 159 -7.84 6.93 -8.48
CA ILE A 159 -8.92 6.69 -9.45
C ILE A 159 -10.29 6.56 -8.76
N LEU A 160 -10.36 5.85 -7.63
CA LEU A 160 -11.59 5.75 -6.85
C LEU A 160 -12.05 7.12 -6.30
N MET A 161 -11.11 7.96 -5.86
CA MET A 161 -11.41 9.35 -5.46
C MET A 161 -11.98 10.17 -6.62
N ILE A 162 -11.36 10.07 -7.81
CA ILE A 162 -11.81 10.75 -9.03
C ILE A 162 -13.24 10.32 -9.40
N ARG A 163 -13.50 9.02 -9.41
CA ARG A 163 -14.84 8.46 -9.70
C ARG A 163 -15.89 9.01 -8.73
N LEU A 164 -15.58 8.96 -7.43
CA LEU A 164 -16.49 9.45 -6.41
C LEU A 164 -16.73 10.98 -6.49
N LYS A 165 -15.71 11.74 -6.94
CA LYS A 165 -15.85 13.17 -7.19
C LYS A 165 -16.73 13.45 -8.41
N ALA A 166 -16.61 12.65 -9.47
CA ALA A 166 -17.37 12.79 -10.71
C ALA A 166 -18.87 12.50 -10.54
N GLU A 167 -19.25 11.72 -9.53
CA GLU A 167 -20.65 11.37 -9.21
C GLU A 167 -21.38 12.45 -8.41
N LYS A 168 -20.68 13.48 -7.93
CA LYS A 168 -21.23 14.62 -7.19
C LYS A 168 -21.57 15.79 -8.10
#